data_61f1c44ae4632531bd82b8c62664c6bf
#
_entry.id   61f1c44ae4632531bd82b8c62664c6bf
#
_cell.length_a   1.000
_cell.length_b   1.000
_cell.length_c   1.000
_cell.angle_alpha   90.00
_cell.angle_beta   90.00
_cell.angle_gamma   90.00
#
_symmetry.space_group_name_H-M   'P 1'
#
loop_
_entity.id
_entity.type
_entity.pdbx_description
1 polymer ?
#
loop_
_entity_poly.entity_id
_entity_poly.type
_entity_poly.pdbx_seq_one_letter_code
_entity_poly.pdbx_strand_id
1 'polypeptide(L)'
;MKRIAFSLIFLLLWILPSSGETASPFVLSALKEKLERWDVEEAWREAESLLPAESRNPQVLEVAAQISFYRGDYAGARKMMQSAIEVGGEDEKRKAFTLLIEATTGVISSFKKYESTHFLIYLDERQDGILVDYLRDTLERTYQVMAQRYGFRPQEKIRVEVFPDTKAFYLCSTLSARDIEVAGAVGLAQFNKLMLLSPRALVYGYRFLDALSHEYLHYLLMKVTANKAPIWFHEGLAKFEETRWRNGPSYLSPLYQTLLAQALSKDKLIEWEKMENSFIKLKTPEEVQLAYGQAATVIEFILSRAGDRGLREIMRRMAGESPGGAREAIQEVLGWTFSEFHEKWKESLAKKNLKEREGVKVRLYKIKEGRTDEERLDLNEIKSLIARNRAHLGDRLKERGRMEAAVIEYRRALSESRESVPVMNRLSFALIHMGRETEALKVLQEAREIAPDHPTIYTHMGKAYLKLRDFPSAREALEASIQINPFNPEVHQNLAIAAERLGDSDTAIREREIARKLVR
;
A
#
# COMPACT_ATOMS: atom_id res chain seq x y z
N MET A 1 -5.01 -11.92 -30.95
CA MET A 1 -3.83 -12.02 -30.08
C MET A 1 -4.33 -12.48 -28.72
N LYS A 2 -4.04 -13.72 -28.34
CA LYS A 2 -4.52 -14.30 -27.07
C LYS A 2 -3.69 -13.71 -25.92
N ARG A 3 -4.33 -12.91 -25.08
CA ARG A 3 -3.73 -12.38 -23.85
C ARG A 3 -3.68 -13.51 -22.81
N ILE A 4 -2.48 -13.91 -22.44
CA ILE A 4 -2.24 -14.82 -21.34
C ILE A 4 -2.46 -14.01 -20.04
N ALA A 5 -3.55 -14.28 -19.34
CA ALA A 5 -3.80 -13.76 -18.02
C ALA A 5 -2.88 -14.50 -17.05
N PHE A 6 -1.82 -13.82 -16.57
CA PHE A 6 -1.04 -14.29 -15.45
C PHE A 6 -1.82 -13.99 -14.16
N SER A 7 -2.50 -15.01 -13.66
CA SER A 7 -2.98 -15.04 -12.28
C SER A 7 -1.81 -14.97 -11.33
N LEU A 8 -1.98 -14.25 -10.21
CA LEU A 8 -1.18 -14.37 -8.98
C LEU A 8 -1.28 -15.82 -8.47
N ILE A 9 -0.57 -16.69 -9.13
CA ILE A 9 -0.23 -18.00 -8.61
C ILE A 9 1.20 -17.80 -8.09
N PHE A 10 1.40 -17.98 -6.80
CA PHE A 10 2.68 -18.51 -6.35
C PHE A 10 3.08 -19.54 -7.38
N LEU A 11 4.07 -19.21 -8.22
CA LEU A 11 4.60 -20.15 -9.20
C LEU A 11 5.35 -21.22 -8.41
N LEU A 12 4.59 -22.16 -7.84
CA LEU A 12 5.07 -23.51 -7.53
C LEU A 12 5.42 -24.14 -8.89
N LEU A 13 6.66 -23.90 -9.30
CA LEU A 13 7.27 -24.50 -10.46
C LEU A 13 7.58 -25.96 -10.15
N TRP A 14 6.57 -26.83 -10.28
CA TRP A 14 6.79 -28.27 -10.36
C TRP A 14 7.54 -28.57 -11.66
N ILE A 15 8.81 -28.92 -11.55
CA ILE A 15 9.64 -29.38 -12.67
C ILE A 15 9.64 -30.91 -12.64
N LEU A 16 9.13 -31.53 -13.71
CA LEU A 16 9.45 -32.92 -14.05
C LEU A 16 10.88 -32.97 -14.60
N PRO A 17 11.70 -33.97 -14.26
CA PRO A 17 13.10 -34.00 -14.63
C PRO A 17 13.29 -34.35 -16.10
N SER A 18 14.10 -33.54 -16.81
CA SER A 18 14.72 -33.94 -18.09
C SER A 18 16.11 -34.52 -17.80
N SER A 19 16.41 -35.64 -18.42
CA SER A 19 17.61 -36.42 -18.28
C SER A 19 18.88 -35.69 -18.74
N GLY A 20 19.80 -35.44 -17.80
CA GLY A 20 21.15 -34.92 -18.00
C GLY A 20 21.80 -34.71 -16.62
N GLU A 21 23.04 -35.12 -16.41
CA GLU A 21 23.79 -35.14 -15.14
C GLU A 21 23.52 -33.87 -14.31
N THR A 22 22.89 -34.06 -13.15
CA THR A 22 22.27 -32.96 -12.39
C THR A 22 22.93 -32.86 -11.03
N ALA A 23 23.17 -31.64 -10.55
CA ALA A 23 23.24 -31.36 -9.12
C ALA A 23 22.14 -32.15 -8.43
N SER A 24 22.44 -32.81 -7.32
CA SER A 24 21.45 -33.62 -6.63
C SER A 24 20.12 -32.89 -6.57
N PRO A 25 18.99 -33.46 -6.99
CA PRO A 25 17.67 -32.84 -6.90
C PRO A 25 17.39 -32.24 -5.51
N PHE A 26 18.05 -32.79 -4.50
CA PHE A 26 18.01 -32.33 -3.12
C PHE A 26 18.60 -30.91 -2.96
N VAL A 27 19.77 -30.63 -3.57
CA VAL A 27 20.42 -29.30 -3.47
C VAL A 27 19.57 -28.20 -4.14
N LEU A 28 19.04 -28.49 -5.33
CA LEU A 28 18.16 -27.56 -6.01
C LEU A 28 16.87 -27.29 -5.22
N SER A 29 16.32 -28.33 -4.57
CA SER A 29 15.15 -28.18 -3.69
C SER A 29 15.46 -27.30 -2.48
N ALA A 30 16.62 -27.49 -1.84
CA ALA A 30 17.05 -26.68 -0.70
C ALA A 30 17.25 -25.21 -1.07
N LEU A 31 17.88 -24.91 -2.22
CA LEU A 31 18.04 -23.54 -2.71
C LEU A 31 16.68 -22.86 -2.97
N LYS A 32 15.75 -23.59 -3.58
CA LYS A 32 14.38 -23.07 -3.83
C LYS A 32 13.63 -22.80 -2.54
N GLU A 33 13.71 -23.71 -1.57
CA GLU A 33 13.09 -23.53 -0.26
C GLU A 33 13.63 -22.28 0.46
N LYS A 34 14.95 -22.05 0.43
CA LYS A 34 15.55 -20.83 0.97
C LYS A 34 15.05 -19.58 0.23
N LEU A 35 14.92 -19.64 -1.09
CA LEU A 35 14.42 -18.52 -1.88
C LEU A 35 12.95 -18.23 -1.58
N GLU A 36 12.12 -19.25 -1.38
CA GLU A 36 10.71 -19.12 -0.98
C GLU A 36 10.56 -18.47 0.40
N ARG A 37 11.50 -18.71 1.32
CA ARG A 37 11.56 -18.06 2.64
C ARG A 37 12.25 -16.69 2.62
N TRP A 38 12.74 -16.27 1.46
CA TRP A 38 13.58 -15.08 1.28
C TRP A 38 14.90 -15.10 2.07
N ASP A 39 15.44 -16.26 2.38
CA ASP A 39 16.77 -16.43 2.96
C ASP A 39 17.85 -16.30 1.87
N VAL A 40 17.80 -15.13 1.21
CA VAL A 40 18.41 -14.89 -0.11
C VAL A 40 19.93 -14.89 -0.03
N GLU A 41 20.52 -14.30 1.03
CA GLU A 41 21.98 -14.29 1.18
C GLU A 41 22.55 -15.66 1.57
N GLU A 42 21.78 -16.49 2.28
CA GLU A 42 22.16 -17.87 2.56
C GLU A 42 22.06 -18.72 1.29
N ALA A 43 20.96 -18.56 0.54
CA ALA A 43 20.78 -19.22 -0.76
C ALA A 43 21.89 -18.82 -1.74
N TRP A 44 22.33 -17.55 -1.73
CA TRP A 44 23.41 -17.09 -2.59
C TRP A 44 24.74 -17.74 -2.25
N ARG A 45 25.14 -17.75 -0.97
CA ARG A 45 26.41 -18.38 -0.54
C ARG A 45 26.49 -19.84 -0.96
N GLU A 46 25.39 -20.57 -0.87
CA GLU A 46 25.31 -21.97 -1.29
C GLU A 46 25.36 -22.08 -2.83
N ALA A 47 24.56 -21.29 -3.56
CA ALA A 47 24.58 -21.28 -5.02
C ALA A 47 25.96 -20.88 -5.57
N GLU A 48 26.61 -19.86 -5.00
CA GLU A 48 27.94 -19.40 -5.39
C GLU A 48 29.01 -20.52 -5.23
N SER A 49 28.90 -21.32 -4.19
CA SER A 49 29.80 -22.46 -3.98
C SER A 49 29.61 -23.58 -5.01
N LEU A 50 28.42 -23.72 -5.58
CA LEU A 50 28.08 -24.74 -6.57
C LEU A 50 28.42 -24.32 -8.01
N LEU A 51 28.34 -23.03 -8.31
CA LEU A 51 28.53 -22.51 -9.66
C LEU A 51 29.82 -22.96 -10.38
N PRO A 52 31.00 -23.09 -9.74
CA PRO A 52 32.21 -23.56 -10.42
C PRO A 52 32.08 -24.99 -10.95
N ALA A 53 31.45 -25.88 -10.18
CA ALA A 53 31.26 -27.29 -10.55
C ALA A 53 30.08 -27.49 -11.52
N GLU A 54 29.02 -26.67 -11.37
CA GLU A 54 27.73 -26.81 -12.05
C GLU A 54 27.54 -25.73 -13.13
N SER A 55 28.60 -25.13 -13.64
CA SER A 55 28.56 -24.02 -14.60
C SER A 55 27.87 -24.35 -15.93
N ARG A 56 27.63 -25.62 -16.22
CA ARG A 56 26.88 -26.12 -17.39
C ARG A 56 25.54 -26.76 -17.03
N ASN A 57 25.07 -26.60 -15.79
CA ASN A 57 23.76 -27.08 -15.38
C ASN A 57 22.73 -25.95 -15.52
N PRO A 58 21.81 -26.03 -16.48
CA PRO A 58 20.86 -24.93 -16.74
C PRO A 58 19.91 -24.68 -15.57
N GLN A 59 19.61 -25.69 -14.75
CA GLN A 59 18.73 -25.54 -13.59
C GLN A 59 19.44 -24.81 -12.44
N VAL A 60 20.73 -25.07 -12.21
CA VAL A 60 21.53 -24.34 -11.21
C VAL A 60 21.69 -22.88 -11.63
N LEU A 61 22.00 -22.63 -12.90
CA LEU A 61 22.13 -21.28 -13.45
C LEU A 61 20.81 -20.49 -13.35
N GLU A 62 19.67 -21.14 -13.60
CA GLU A 62 18.33 -20.53 -13.47
C GLU A 62 18.02 -20.15 -12.02
N VAL A 63 18.27 -21.04 -11.06
CA VAL A 63 18.06 -20.75 -9.63
C VAL A 63 19.04 -19.68 -9.16
N ALA A 64 20.29 -19.70 -9.57
CA ALA A 64 21.27 -18.65 -9.26
C ALA A 64 20.86 -17.29 -9.85
N ALA A 65 20.27 -17.27 -11.05
CA ALA A 65 19.72 -16.06 -11.65
C ALA A 65 18.53 -15.51 -10.83
N GLN A 66 17.64 -16.38 -10.35
CA GLN A 66 16.53 -15.99 -9.46
C GLN A 66 17.05 -15.41 -8.14
N ILE A 67 18.04 -16.07 -7.50
CA ILE A 67 18.64 -15.58 -6.27
C ILE A 67 19.28 -14.20 -6.50
N SER A 68 20.05 -14.02 -7.57
CA SER A 68 20.66 -12.73 -7.92
C SER A 68 19.61 -11.63 -8.13
N PHE A 69 18.50 -11.94 -8.79
CA PHE A 69 17.39 -11.03 -8.97
C PHE A 69 16.77 -10.60 -7.63
N TYR A 70 16.57 -11.54 -6.70
CA TYR A 70 16.05 -11.26 -5.35
C TYR A 70 17.03 -10.44 -4.50
N ARG A 71 18.33 -10.54 -4.75
CA ARG A 71 19.37 -9.69 -4.14
C ARG A 71 19.39 -8.26 -4.74
N GLY A 72 18.69 -8.05 -5.86
CA GLY A 72 18.75 -6.81 -6.62
C GLY A 72 20.00 -6.69 -7.52
N ASP A 73 20.75 -7.78 -7.71
CA ASP A 73 21.80 -7.87 -8.72
C ASP A 73 21.21 -8.30 -10.07
N TYR A 74 20.58 -7.34 -10.74
CA TYR A 74 19.90 -7.58 -12.01
C TYR A 74 20.89 -7.88 -13.16
N ALA A 75 22.10 -7.33 -13.08
CA ALA A 75 23.15 -7.61 -14.07
C ALA A 75 23.64 -9.07 -13.95
N GLY A 76 23.92 -9.54 -12.73
CA GLY A 76 24.23 -10.93 -12.45
C GLY A 76 23.11 -11.89 -12.84
N ALA A 77 21.86 -11.56 -12.50
CA ALA A 77 20.68 -12.32 -12.87
C ALA A 77 20.57 -12.50 -14.39
N ARG A 78 20.76 -11.43 -15.16
CA ARG A 78 20.75 -11.46 -16.63
C ARG A 78 21.83 -12.38 -17.20
N LYS A 79 23.05 -12.23 -16.71
CA LYS A 79 24.19 -13.06 -17.15
C LYS A 79 23.93 -14.55 -16.92
N MET A 80 23.49 -14.92 -15.72
CA MET A 80 23.22 -16.31 -15.37
C MET A 80 22.04 -16.88 -16.14
N MET A 81 20.95 -16.11 -16.36
CA MET A 81 19.82 -16.55 -17.16
C MET A 81 20.21 -16.76 -18.62
N GLN A 82 21.03 -15.86 -19.18
CA GLN A 82 21.56 -16.04 -20.53
C GLN A 82 22.38 -17.34 -20.64
N SER A 83 23.28 -17.61 -19.68
CA SER A 83 24.03 -18.88 -19.66
C SER A 83 23.11 -20.10 -19.50
N ALA A 84 22.03 -19.99 -18.71
CA ALA A 84 21.04 -21.07 -18.57
C ALA A 84 20.33 -21.39 -19.90
N ILE A 85 20.02 -20.36 -20.69
CA ILE A 85 19.41 -20.49 -22.03
C ILE A 85 20.40 -21.08 -23.04
N GLU A 86 21.66 -20.62 -23.03
CA GLU A 86 22.71 -21.13 -23.94
C GLU A 86 22.95 -22.63 -23.75
N VAL A 87 22.89 -23.13 -22.51
CA VAL A 87 23.13 -24.54 -22.19
C VAL A 87 21.88 -25.40 -22.31
N GLY A 88 20.74 -24.93 -21.80
CA GLY A 88 19.51 -25.72 -21.66
C GLY A 88 18.40 -25.38 -22.66
N GLY A 89 18.63 -24.40 -23.55
CA GLY A 89 17.63 -23.89 -24.48
C GLY A 89 16.64 -22.90 -23.83
N GLU A 90 15.90 -22.21 -24.66
CA GLU A 90 14.83 -21.29 -24.23
C GLU A 90 13.51 -22.04 -24.06
N ASP A 91 12.83 -21.81 -22.97
CA ASP A 91 11.45 -22.22 -22.71
C ASP A 91 10.61 -21.01 -22.28
N GLU A 92 9.28 -21.16 -22.20
CA GLU A 92 8.37 -20.05 -21.85
C GLU A 92 8.67 -19.44 -20.45
N LYS A 93 9.20 -20.23 -19.51
CA LYS A 93 9.53 -19.76 -18.15
C LYS A 93 10.79 -18.91 -18.16
N ARG A 94 11.87 -19.41 -18.78
CA ARG A 94 13.13 -18.69 -18.92
C ARG A 94 12.90 -17.40 -19.71
N LYS A 95 12.11 -17.46 -20.78
CA LYS A 95 11.73 -16.29 -21.55
C LYS A 95 10.98 -15.26 -20.73
N ALA A 96 9.95 -15.67 -19.98
CA ALA A 96 9.19 -14.78 -19.13
C ALA A 96 10.06 -14.13 -18.04
N PHE A 97 10.95 -14.90 -17.42
CA PHE A 97 11.85 -14.36 -16.40
C PHE A 97 12.94 -13.45 -16.99
N THR A 98 13.46 -13.77 -18.17
CA THR A 98 14.37 -12.88 -18.91
C THR A 98 13.72 -11.53 -19.19
N LEU A 99 12.47 -11.52 -19.66
CA LEU A 99 11.73 -10.27 -19.89
C LEU A 99 11.55 -9.45 -18.60
N LEU A 100 11.28 -10.12 -17.46
CA LEU A 100 11.19 -9.44 -16.16
C LEU A 100 12.54 -8.83 -15.75
N ILE A 101 13.66 -9.58 -15.91
CA ILE A 101 15.01 -9.08 -15.61
C ILE A 101 15.35 -7.86 -16.48
N GLU A 102 15.09 -7.93 -17.78
CA GLU A 102 15.39 -6.85 -18.73
C GLU A 102 14.55 -5.61 -18.44
N ALA A 103 13.24 -5.79 -18.23
CA ALA A 103 12.33 -4.70 -17.87
C ALA A 103 12.76 -4.02 -16.56
N THR A 104 13.04 -4.82 -15.52
CA THR A 104 13.50 -4.29 -14.23
C THR A 104 14.84 -3.57 -14.36
N THR A 105 15.80 -4.15 -15.08
CA THR A 105 17.10 -3.50 -15.34
C THR A 105 16.92 -2.16 -16.04
N GLY A 106 16.07 -2.11 -17.06
CA GLY A 106 15.79 -0.88 -17.82
C GLY A 106 15.19 0.22 -16.94
N VAL A 107 14.21 -0.11 -16.12
CA VAL A 107 13.54 0.85 -15.21
C VAL A 107 14.50 1.32 -14.12
N ILE A 108 15.15 0.39 -13.41
CA ILE A 108 16.01 0.71 -12.27
C ILE A 108 17.30 1.43 -12.66
N SER A 109 17.74 1.33 -13.92
CA SER A 109 18.97 2.00 -14.39
C SER A 109 18.96 3.52 -14.20
N SER A 110 17.78 4.14 -14.15
CA SER A 110 17.61 5.59 -13.91
C SER A 110 17.45 5.94 -12.43
N PHE A 111 17.32 4.94 -11.54
CA PHE A 111 17.06 5.18 -10.12
C PHE A 111 18.35 5.53 -9.38
N LYS A 112 18.23 6.48 -8.48
CA LYS A 112 19.28 6.83 -7.53
C LYS A 112 19.06 6.06 -6.22
N LYS A 113 20.17 5.56 -5.66
CA LYS A 113 20.20 4.87 -4.38
C LYS A 113 20.32 5.89 -3.24
N TYR A 114 19.47 5.72 -2.24
CA TYR A 114 19.55 6.37 -0.93
C TYR A 114 19.64 5.32 0.15
N GLU A 115 20.31 5.64 1.24
CA GLU A 115 20.58 4.67 2.29
C GLU A 115 20.20 5.24 3.65
N SER A 116 19.59 4.38 4.49
CA SER A 116 19.36 4.63 5.90
C SER A 116 20.00 3.51 6.74
N THR A 117 19.70 3.45 8.04
CA THR A 117 20.26 2.43 8.92
C THR A 117 19.86 1.03 8.48
N HIS A 118 18.58 0.83 8.15
CA HIS A 118 18.03 -0.51 7.85
C HIS A 118 17.52 -0.67 6.42
N PHE A 119 17.58 0.38 5.58
CA PHE A 119 16.98 0.34 4.24
C PHE A 119 17.89 0.88 3.14
N LEU A 120 17.69 0.32 1.93
CA LEU A 120 18.24 0.80 0.67
C LEU A 120 17.06 1.24 -0.21
N ILE A 121 16.91 2.56 -0.41
CA ILE A 121 15.78 3.15 -1.15
C ILE A 121 16.24 3.52 -2.55
N TYR A 122 15.52 3.07 -3.57
CA TYR A 122 15.78 3.34 -4.97
C TYR A 122 14.58 4.05 -5.59
N LEU A 123 14.80 5.19 -6.23
CA LEU A 123 13.75 5.96 -6.92
C LEU A 123 14.35 6.88 -7.99
N ASP A 124 13.52 7.36 -8.92
CA ASP A 124 13.89 8.42 -9.85
C ASP A 124 13.98 9.75 -9.12
N GLU A 125 15.23 10.25 -8.94
CA GLU A 125 15.48 11.49 -8.18
C GLU A 125 14.78 12.71 -8.78
N ARG A 126 14.66 12.78 -10.12
CA ARG A 126 14.06 13.93 -10.80
C ARG A 126 12.56 14.01 -10.55
N GLN A 127 11.92 12.85 -10.47
CA GLN A 127 10.48 12.75 -10.28
C GLN A 127 10.08 12.68 -8.81
N ASP A 128 10.76 11.85 -8.04
CA ASP A 128 10.34 11.44 -6.70
C ASP A 128 11.34 11.80 -5.59
N GLY A 129 12.37 12.56 -5.90
CA GLY A 129 13.43 12.93 -4.94
C GLY A 129 12.93 13.63 -3.67
N ILE A 130 11.77 14.30 -3.74
CA ILE A 130 11.14 14.91 -2.56
C ILE A 130 10.60 13.89 -1.55
N LEU A 131 10.38 12.63 -1.97
CA LEU A 131 9.86 11.57 -1.11
C LEU A 131 10.92 10.99 -0.17
N VAL A 132 12.22 11.17 -0.45
CA VAL A 132 13.31 10.45 0.22
C VAL A 132 13.25 10.56 1.73
N ASP A 133 13.11 11.77 2.27
CA ASP A 133 13.10 11.97 3.72
C ASP A 133 11.84 11.40 4.38
N TYR A 134 10.67 11.54 3.74
CA TYR A 134 9.42 10.93 4.22
C TYR A 134 9.50 9.40 4.24
N LEU A 135 10.06 8.80 3.18
CA LEU A 135 10.22 7.34 3.09
C LEU A 135 11.19 6.84 4.16
N ARG A 136 12.35 7.52 4.30
CA ARG A 136 13.38 7.16 5.30
C ARG A 136 12.83 7.20 6.71
N ASP A 137 12.20 8.31 7.10
CA ASP A 137 11.64 8.51 8.42
C ASP A 137 10.55 7.47 8.74
N THR A 138 9.67 7.21 7.78
CA THR A 138 8.59 6.22 7.94
C THR A 138 9.14 4.81 8.09
N LEU A 139 10.07 4.40 7.24
CA LEU A 139 10.65 3.06 7.26
C LEU A 139 11.39 2.79 8.56
N GLU A 140 12.23 3.73 9.02
CA GLU A 140 12.98 3.56 10.26
C GLU A 140 12.05 3.50 11.50
N ARG A 141 11.01 4.35 11.54
CA ARG A 141 10.00 4.29 12.60
C ARG A 141 9.21 2.98 12.55
N THR A 142 8.79 2.55 11.36
CA THR A 142 8.10 1.27 11.18
C THR A 142 8.97 0.12 11.67
N TYR A 143 10.24 0.07 11.26
CA TYR A 143 11.20 -0.93 11.73
C TYR A 143 11.28 -0.96 13.25
N GLN A 144 11.47 0.19 13.90
CA GLN A 144 11.61 0.26 15.37
C GLN A 144 10.36 -0.23 16.09
N VAL A 145 9.18 0.25 15.68
CA VAL A 145 7.90 -0.11 16.28
C VAL A 145 7.62 -1.61 16.12
N MET A 146 7.82 -2.14 14.92
CA MET A 146 7.56 -3.55 14.61
C MET A 146 8.61 -4.48 15.23
N ALA A 147 9.87 -4.07 15.30
CA ALA A 147 10.92 -4.81 15.98
C ALA A 147 10.65 -4.94 17.50
N GLN A 148 10.16 -3.87 18.12
CA GLN A 148 9.76 -3.91 19.52
C GLN A 148 8.55 -4.83 19.74
N ARG A 149 7.57 -4.78 18.84
CA ARG A 149 6.32 -5.51 18.97
C ARG A 149 6.44 -6.99 18.65
N TYR A 150 7.12 -7.33 17.56
CA TYR A 150 7.21 -8.70 17.03
C TYR A 150 8.53 -9.41 17.31
N GLY A 151 9.54 -8.68 17.81
CA GLY A 151 10.84 -9.25 18.17
C GLY A 151 11.72 -9.60 16.97
N PHE A 152 11.28 -9.32 15.75
CA PHE A 152 12.04 -9.60 14.53
C PHE A 152 12.87 -8.38 14.10
N ARG A 153 14.17 -8.61 13.91
CA ARG A 153 15.15 -7.59 13.50
C ARG A 153 15.95 -8.12 12.32
N PRO A 154 15.60 -7.74 11.09
CA PRO A 154 16.40 -8.06 9.92
C PRO A 154 17.84 -7.58 10.10
N GLN A 155 18.81 -8.45 9.81
CA GLN A 155 20.23 -8.10 9.91
C GLN A 155 20.72 -7.36 8.66
N GLU A 156 20.09 -7.62 7.54
CA GLU A 156 20.41 -7.03 6.24
C GLU A 156 19.50 -5.85 5.95
N LYS A 157 20.04 -4.88 5.19
CA LYS A 157 19.23 -3.74 4.75
C LYS A 157 18.19 -4.18 3.75
N ILE A 158 16.96 -3.76 3.99
CA ILE A 158 15.82 -4.07 3.14
C ILE A 158 15.79 -3.14 1.94
N ARG A 159 15.67 -3.72 0.75
CA ARG A 159 15.54 -2.98 -0.50
C ARG A 159 14.13 -2.44 -0.67
N VAL A 160 14.03 -1.17 -1.04
CA VAL A 160 12.77 -0.46 -1.34
C VAL A 160 12.90 0.19 -2.71
N GLU A 161 11.95 -0.07 -3.59
CA GLU A 161 11.91 0.51 -4.94
C GLU A 161 10.62 1.30 -5.13
N VAL A 162 10.72 2.59 -5.47
CA VAL A 162 9.58 3.46 -5.72
C VAL A 162 9.48 3.77 -7.22
N PHE A 163 8.38 3.38 -7.82
CA PHE A 163 8.15 3.46 -9.26
C PHE A 163 7.37 4.73 -9.61
N PRO A 164 7.85 5.56 -10.55
CA PRO A 164 7.25 6.87 -10.83
C PRO A 164 5.88 6.79 -11.50
N ASP A 165 5.57 5.68 -12.18
CA ASP A 165 4.33 5.47 -12.90
C ASP A 165 3.89 3.99 -12.89
N THR A 166 2.65 3.77 -13.28
CA THR A 166 2.03 2.45 -13.29
C THR A 166 2.69 1.49 -14.28
N LYS A 167 3.21 1.98 -15.41
CA LYS A 167 3.86 1.15 -16.42
C LYS A 167 5.17 0.56 -15.88
N ALA A 168 6.00 1.40 -15.26
CA ALA A 168 7.24 0.95 -14.62
C ALA A 168 6.93 -0.07 -13.49
N PHE A 169 5.89 0.19 -12.69
CA PHE A 169 5.47 -0.70 -11.62
C PHE A 169 5.00 -2.07 -12.14
N TYR A 170 4.19 -2.12 -13.21
CA TYR A 170 3.77 -3.40 -13.81
C TYR A 170 4.92 -4.18 -14.43
N LEU A 171 5.81 -3.50 -15.11
CA LEU A 171 6.93 -4.16 -15.80
C LEU A 171 7.89 -4.84 -14.82
N CYS A 172 8.00 -4.32 -13.59
CA CYS A 172 8.91 -4.82 -12.56
C CYS A 172 8.23 -5.71 -11.52
N SER A 173 6.92 -5.92 -11.61
CA SER A 173 6.13 -6.72 -10.68
C SER A 173 5.27 -7.76 -11.40
N THR A 174 4.53 -8.55 -10.63
CA THR A 174 3.53 -9.50 -11.16
C THR A 174 2.13 -8.90 -11.26
N LEU A 175 1.97 -7.62 -10.89
CA LEU A 175 0.69 -6.91 -10.90
C LEU A 175 0.29 -6.46 -12.31
N SER A 176 -1.01 -6.24 -12.50
CA SER A 176 -1.60 -5.65 -13.69
C SER A 176 -2.27 -4.31 -13.38
N ALA A 177 -2.61 -3.54 -14.44
CA ALA A 177 -3.38 -2.31 -14.28
C ALA A 177 -4.70 -2.53 -13.51
N ARG A 178 -5.35 -3.68 -13.76
CA ARG A 178 -6.59 -4.05 -13.08
C ARG A 178 -6.40 -4.22 -11.57
N ASP A 179 -5.26 -4.72 -11.14
CA ASP A 179 -4.99 -4.95 -9.72
C ASP A 179 -4.91 -3.63 -8.95
N ILE A 180 -4.37 -2.58 -9.58
CA ILE A 180 -4.37 -1.23 -9.01
C ILE A 180 -5.79 -0.62 -9.00
N GLU A 181 -6.50 -0.69 -10.13
CA GLU A 181 -7.80 -0.05 -10.27
C GLU A 181 -8.89 -0.73 -9.41
N VAL A 182 -8.88 -2.06 -9.31
CA VAL A 182 -9.92 -2.83 -8.63
C VAL A 182 -9.58 -3.13 -7.18
N ALA A 183 -8.35 -3.58 -6.91
CA ALA A 183 -7.92 -3.96 -5.56
C ALA A 183 -7.23 -2.82 -4.81
N GLY A 184 -6.80 -1.76 -5.51
CA GLY A 184 -6.04 -0.67 -4.92
C GLY A 184 -4.59 -1.06 -4.59
N ALA A 185 -4.01 -2.02 -5.31
CA ALA A 185 -2.65 -2.52 -5.08
C ALA A 185 -1.62 -1.48 -5.53
N VAL A 186 -1.24 -0.60 -4.62
CA VAL A 186 -0.24 0.48 -4.83
C VAL A 186 1.12 0.16 -4.24
N GLY A 187 1.24 -0.94 -3.54
CA GLY A 187 2.45 -1.52 -2.98
C GLY A 187 2.49 -3.02 -3.20
N LEU A 188 3.64 -3.61 -3.01
CA LEU A 188 3.87 -5.04 -3.10
C LEU A 188 5.18 -5.42 -2.41
N ALA A 189 5.12 -6.34 -1.47
CA ALA A 189 6.31 -7.03 -0.95
C ALA A 189 6.57 -8.27 -1.80
N GLN A 190 7.56 -8.22 -2.68
CA GLN A 190 7.90 -9.31 -3.60
C GLN A 190 9.40 -9.32 -3.90
N PHE A 191 9.94 -10.49 -4.26
CA PHE A 191 11.36 -10.63 -4.63
C PHE A 191 12.33 -10.12 -3.56
N ASN A 192 12.03 -10.36 -2.28
CA ASN A 192 12.81 -9.92 -1.11
C ASN A 192 12.97 -8.38 -1.03
N LYS A 193 12.03 -7.62 -1.56
CA LYS A 193 12.03 -6.16 -1.55
C LYS A 193 10.62 -5.60 -1.38
N LEU A 194 10.56 -4.33 -0.98
CA LEU A 194 9.33 -3.54 -0.97
C LEU A 194 9.23 -2.75 -2.26
N MET A 195 8.12 -2.81 -2.92
CA MET A 195 7.83 -2.09 -4.16
C MET A 195 6.67 -1.15 -3.92
N LEU A 196 6.79 0.11 -4.30
CA LEU A 196 5.77 1.12 -4.08
C LEU A 196 5.54 1.94 -5.35
N LEU A 197 4.29 2.15 -5.71
CA LEU A 197 3.92 3.11 -6.75
C LEU A 197 4.03 4.53 -6.19
N SER A 198 4.69 5.44 -6.88
CA SER A 198 4.70 6.84 -6.44
C SER A 198 3.28 7.42 -6.39
N PRO A 199 2.91 8.17 -5.33
CA PRO A 199 1.60 8.79 -5.24
C PRO A 199 1.30 9.76 -6.39
N ARG A 200 2.32 10.25 -7.12
CA ARG A 200 2.13 11.07 -8.33
C ARG A 200 1.46 10.34 -9.50
N ALA A 201 1.53 9.02 -9.52
CA ALA A 201 0.92 8.19 -10.56
C ALA A 201 -0.61 8.18 -10.50
N LEU A 202 -1.19 8.63 -9.38
CA LEU A 202 -2.63 8.71 -9.16
C LEU A 202 -3.09 10.16 -9.11
N VAL A 203 -4.33 10.42 -9.54
CA VAL A 203 -4.89 11.77 -9.60
C VAL A 203 -4.89 12.45 -8.23
N TYR A 204 -5.37 11.75 -7.21
CA TYR A 204 -5.46 12.29 -5.85
C TYR A 204 -4.34 11.78 -4.92
N GLY A 205 -3.48 10.89 -5.41
CA GLY A 205 -2.53 10.17 -4.56
C GLY A 205 -3.24 9.11 -3.70
N TYR A 206 -2.58 8.70 -2.63
CA TYR A 206 -3.05 7.72 -1.64
C TYR A 206 -2.16 7.80 -0.40
N ARG A 207 -2.54 7.18 0.72
CA ARG A 207 -1.72 7.17 1.95
C ARG A 207 -0.45 6.34 1.78
N PHE A 208 0.50 6.87 1.02
CA PHE A 208 1.68 6.13 0.56
C PHE A 208 2.62 5.72 1.69
N LEU A 209 2.69 6.48 2.78
CA LEU A 209 3.52 6.12 3.93
C LEU A 209 2.90 4.99 4.76
N ASP A 210 1.57 4.98 4.90
CA ASP A 210 0.87 3.85 5.53
C ASP A 210 0.96 2.60 4.65
N ALA A 211 0.85 2.74 3.31
CA ALA A 211 1.05 1.64 2.38
C ALA A 211 2.49 1.10 2.44
N LEU A 212 3.49 1.96 2.60
CA LEU A 212 4.87 1.53 2.78
C LEU A 212 5.07 0.71 4.07
N SER A 213 4.44 1.15 5.17
CA SER A 213 4.40 0.38 6.43
C SER A 213 3.67 -0.96 6.26
N HIS A 214 2.59 -0.98 5.49
CA HIS A 214 1.84 -2.18 5.12
C HIS A 214 2.72 -3.21 4.39
N GLU A 215 3.48 -2.77 3.39
CA GLU A 215 4.40 -3.66 2.65
C GLU A 215 5.56 -4.16 3.52
N TYR A 216 6.04 -3.34 4.46
CA TYR A 216 7.03 -3.81 5.44
C TYR A 216 6.47 -4.94 6.32
N LEU A 217 5.20 -4.89 6.69
CA LEU A 217 4.55 -5.95 7.47
C LEU A 217 4.43 -7.25 6.69
N HIS A 218 4.18 -7.19 5.38
CA HIS A 218 4.27 -8.37 4.53
C HIS A 218 5.67 -8.96 4.52
N TYR A 219 6.70 -8.13 4.39
CA TYR A 219 8.10 -8.58 4.47
C TYR A 219 8.40 -9.25 5.81
N LEU A 220 7.98 -8.64 6.92
CA LEU A 220 8.13 -9.20 8.27
C LEU A 220 7.44 -10.57 8.36
N LEU A 221 6.18 -10.67 7.93
CA LEU A 221 5.42 -11.92 7.97
C LEU A 221 6.06 -13.03 7.12
N MET A 222 6.49 -12.71 5.90
CA MET A 222 7.22 -13.66 5.04
C MET A 222 8.40 -14.29 5.79
N LYS A 223 9.18 -13.47 6.49
CA LYS A 223 10.34 -13.92 7.26
C LYS A 223 9.95 -14.71 8.51
N VAL A 224 9.02 -14.17 9.32
CA VAL A 224 8.67 -14.75 10.63
C VAL A 224 7.88 -16.03 10.50
N THR A 225 7.07 -16.19 9.46
CA THR A 225 6.24 -17.38 9.22
C THR A 225 6.82 -18.33 8.19
N ALA A 226 8.04 -18.09 7.72
CA ALA A 226 8.67 -18.86 6.63
C ALA A 226 7.73 -18.96 5.40
N ASN A 227 7.04 -17.87 5.06
CA ASN A 227 6.08 -17.77 3.96
C ASN A 227 4.88 -18.76 4.05
N LYS A 228 4.51 -19.18 5.24
CA LYS A 228 3.41 -20.16 5.46
C LYS A 228 2.10 -19.50 5.94
N ALA A 229 2.10 -18.19 6.20
CA ALA A 229 0.88 -17.51 6.59
C ALA A 229 -0.10 -17.39 5.41
N PRO A 230 -1.41 -17.63 5.59
CA PRO A 230 -2.41 -17.42 4.54
C PRO A 230 -2.61 -15.92 4.27
N ILE A 231 -3.13 -15.59 3.09
CA ILE A 231 -3.31 -14.19 2.66
C ILE A 231 -4.19 -13.39 3.64
N TRP A 232 -5.26 -13.96 4.19
CA TRP A 232 -6.06 -13.24 5.17
C TRP A 232 -5.28 -12.84 6.44
N PHE A 233 -4.29 -13.64 6.84
CA PHE A 233 -3.44 -13.31 7.98
C PHE A 233 -2.44 -12.19 7.62
N HIS A 234 -1.85 -12.27 6.42
CA HIS A 234 -0.98 -11.24 5.88
C HIS A 234 -1.69 -9.89 5.80
N GLU A 235 -2.81 -9.84 5.10
CA GLU A 235 -3.58 -8.62 4.87
C GLU A 235 -4.21 -8.09 6.16
N GLY A 236 -4.68 -9.00 7.01
CA GLY A 236 -5.26 -8.65 8.30
C GLY A 236 -4.25 -7.98 9.22
N LEU A 237 -3.04 -8.54 9.37
CA LEU A 237 -2.01 -7.95 10.21
C LEU A 237 -1.48 -6.64 9.62
N ALA A 238 -1.20 -6.63 8.32
CA ALA A 238 -0.73 -5.43 7.65
C ALA A 238 -1.74 -4.28 7.78
N LYS A 239 -3.02 -4.52 7.53
CA LYS A 239 -4.09 -3.52 7.67
C LYS A 239 -4.31 -3.07 9.12
N PHE A 240 -4.18 -3.98 10.09
CA PHE A 240 -4.32 -3.65 11.50
C PHE A 240 -3.19 -2.76 12.03
N GLU A 241 -1.97 -2.94 11.52
CA GLU A 241 -0.75 -2.31 12.02
C GLU A 241 -0.23 -1.15 11.16
N GLU A 242 -0.71 -0.96 9.92
CA GLU A 242 -0.13 -0.03 8.92
C GLU A 242 0.03 1.42 9.39
N THR A 243 -0.77 1.87 10.34
CA THR A 243 -0.72 3.24 10.88
C THR A 243 0.04 3.36 12.21
N ARG A 244 0.50 2.26 12.78
CA ARG A 244 1.10 2.23 14.12
C ARG A 244 2.43 2.99 14.21
N TRP A 245 3.20 3.06 13.15
CA TRP A 245 4.46 3.79 13.09
C TRP A 245 4.33 5.28 13.46
N ARG A 246 3.16 5.85 13.32
CA ARG A 246 2.84 7.25 13.63
C ARG A 246 1.75 7.43 14.70
N ASN A 247 1.39 6.37 15.44
CA ASN A 247 0.24 6.35 16.34
C ASN A 247 -1.05 6.84 15.67
N GLY A 248 -1.22 6.44 14.41
CA GLY A 248 -2.34 6.85 13.58
C GLY A 248 -3.69 6.26 14.00
N PRO A 249 -4.78 6.65 13.34
CA PRO A 249 -6.11 6.18 13.66
C PRO A 249 -6.23 4.66 13.50
N SER A 250 -7.23 4.08 14.17
CA SER A 250 -7.59 2.67 14.02
C SER A 250 -7.87 2.32 12.57
N TYR A 251 -7.59 1.06 12.20
CA TYR A 251 -7.94 0.47 10.91
C TYR A 251 -9.45 0.55 10.60
N LEU A 252 -10.32 0.60 11.62
CA LEU A 252 -11.78 0.71 11.47
C LEU A 252 -12.21 2.09 10.94
N SER A 253 -11.82 2.39 9.70
CA SER A 253 -12.28 3.59 8.99
C SER A 253 -13.81 3.59 8.81
N PRO A 254 -14.43 4.73 8.49
CA PRO A 254 -15.85 4.79 8.13
C PRO A 254 -16.26 3.78 7.06
N LEU A 255 -15.39 3.53 6.06
CA LEU A 255 -15.61 2.53 5.02
C LEU A 255 -15.71 1.12 5.58
N TYR A 256 -14.72 0.70 6.37
CA TYR A 256 -14.71 -0.65 6.95
C TYR A 256 -15.85 -0.86 7.93
N GLN A 257 -16.19 0.15 8.75
CA GLN A 257 -17.36 0.07 9.62
C GLN A 257 -18.65 -0.14 8.82
N THR A 258 -18.84 0.63 7.74
CA THR A 258 -20.02 0.53 6.86
C THR A 258 -20.11 -0.85 6.20
N LEU A 259 -19.02 -1.32 5.57
CA LEU A 259 -19.00 -2.61 4.88
C LEU A 259 -19.22 -3.80 5.84
N LEU A 260 -18.57 -3.77 7.01
CA LEU A 260 -18.74 -4.81 8.03
C LEU A 260 -20.15 -4.82 8.62
N ALA A 261 -20.73 -3.63 8.89
CA ALA A 261 -22.11 -3.53 9.37
C ALA A 261 -23.10 -4.12 8.36
N GLN A 262 -22.95 -3.78 7.08
CA GLN A 262 -23.78 -4.32 5.99
C GLN A 262 -23.60 -5.82 5.80
N ALA A 263 -22.35 -6.32 5.91
CA ALA A 263 -22.07 -7.74 5.78
C ALA A 263 -22.68 -8.55 6.93
N LEU A 264 -22.57 -8.06 8.17
CA LEU A 264 -23.18 -8.70 9.34
C LEU A 264 -24.72 -8.74 9.25
N SER A 265 -25.36 -7.61 8.90
CA SER A 265 -26.83 -7.52 8.82
C SER A 265 -27.44 -8.43 7.76
N LYS A 266 -26.66 -8.75 6.71
CA LYS A 266 -27.09 -9.60 5.56
C LYS A 266 -26.53 -11.02 5.62
N ASP A 267 -25.78 -11.36 6.67
CA ASP A 267 -25.00 -12.63 6.79
C ASP A 267 -24.12 -12.90 5.53
N LYS A 268 -23.39 -11.86 5.10
CA LYS A 268 -22.57 -11.88 3.86
C LYS A 268 -21.10 -11.57 4.14
N LEU A 269 -20.56 -12.07 5.24
CA LEU A 269 -19.11 -12.07 5.46
C LEU A 269 -18.42 -12.92 4.39
N ILE A 270 -17.19 -12.57 4.04
CA ILE A 270 -16.40 -13.32 3.06
C ILE A 270 -15.98 -14.66 3.66
N GLU A 271 -16.19 -15.74 2.94
CA GLU A 271 -15.81 -17.10 3.33
C GLU A 271 -14.28 -17.24 3.42
N TRP A 272 -13.78 -17.99 4.41
CA TRP A 272 -12.35 -18.16 4.66
C TRP A 272 -11.59 -18.69 3.44
N GLU A 273 -12.16 -19.64 2.73
CA GLU A 273 -11.58 -20.28 1.55
C GLU A 273 -11.31 -19.28 0.43
N LYS A 274 -12.14 -18.23 0.33
CA LYS A 274 -11.95 -17.14 -0.63
C LYS A 274 -10.85 -16.16 -0.22
N MET A 275 -10.54 -16.10 1.08
CA MET A 275 -9.51 -15.21 1.65
C MET A 275 -8.15 -15.89 1.82
N GLU A 276 -8.03 -17.19 1.58
CA GLU A 276 -6.78 -17.94 1.83
C GLU A 276 -5.67 -17.63 0.83
N ASN A 277 -6.04 -17.46 -0.45
CA ASN A 277 -5.05 -17.40 -1.53
C ASN A 277 -4.89 -16.02 -2.20
N SER A 278 -5.92 -15.21 -2.24
CA SER A 278 -5.84 -13.89 -2.89
C SER A 278 -7.14 -13.09 -2.73
N PHE A 279 -7.04 -11.83 -2.29
CA PHE A 279 -8.17 -10.91 -2.27
C PHE A 279 -8.50 -10.33 -3.66
N ILE A 280 -7.51 -10.27 -4.57
CA ILE A 280 -7.67 -9.75 -5.94
C ILE A 280 -8.64 -10.60 -6.77
N LYS A 281 -8.83 -11.88 -6.39
CA LYS A 281 -9.79 -12.77 -7.04
C LYS A 281 -11.25 -12.55 -6.63
N LEU A 282 -11.51 -11.72 -5.63
CA LEU A 282 -12.87 -11.33 -5.25
C LEU A 282 -13.53 -10.53 -6.37
N LYS A 283 -14.88 -10.60 -6.44
CA LYS A 283 -15.62 -10.17 -7.63
C LYS A 283 -15.74 -8.66 -7.76
N THR A 284 -15.83 -7.96 -6.63
CA THR A 284 -16.06 -6.51 -6.61
C THR A 284 -15.08 -5.80 -5.69
N PRO A 285 -14.82 -4.50 -5.92
CA PRO A 285 -14.00 -3.69 -5.02
C PRO A 285 -14.55 -3.66 -3.58
N GLU A 286 -15.87 -3.73 -3.41
CA GLU A 286 -16.50 -3.78 -2.09
C GLU A 286 -16.16 -5.09 -1.36
N GLU A 287 -16.20 -6.23 -2.06
CA GLU A 287 -15.78 -7.52 -1.48
C GLU A 287 -14.30 -7.50 -1.09
N VAL A 288 -13.44 -6.91 -1.91
CA VAL A 288 -12.00 -6.75 -1.62
C VAL A 288 -11.81 -5.92 -0.33
N GLN A 289 -12.44 -4.75 -0.25
CA GLN A 289 -12.33 -3.89 0.94
C GLN A 289 -12.98 -4.53 2.18
N LEU A 290 -14.09 -5.25 2.01
CA LEU A 290 -14.69 -6.03 3.10
C LEU A 290 -13.72 -7.09 3.62
N ALA A 291 -13.03 -7.83 2.74
CA ALA A 291 -12.05 -8.84 3.13
C ALA A 291 -10.89 -8.24 3.94
N TYR A 292 -10.36 -7.07 3.55
CA TYR A 292 -9.37 -6.33 4.33
C TYR A 292 -9.87 -5.97 5.73
N GLY A 293 -11.05 -5.35 5.81
CA GLY A 293 -11.67 -4.99 7.09
C GLY A 293 -11.94 -6.22 7.96
N GLN A 294 -12.48 -7.28 7.37
CA GLN A 294 -12.77 -8.55 8.05
C GLN A 294 -11.48 -9.17 8.59
N ALA A 295 -10.44 -9.32 7.78
CA ALA A 295 -9.16 -9.88 8.18
C ALA A 295 -8.50 -9.08 9.32
N ALA A 296 -8.55 -7.76 9.27
CA ALA A 296 -8.03 -6.92 10.36
C ALA A 296 -8.79 -7.11 11.67
N THR A 297 -10.14 -7.31 11.64
CA THR A 297 -10.91 -7.62 12.86
C THR A 297 -10.56 -8.98 13.45
N VAL A 298 -10.13 -9.95 12.62
CA VAL A 298 -9.65 -11.24 13.09
C VAL A 298 -8.35 -11.09 13.88
N ILE A 299 -7.41 -10.31 13.37
CA ILE A 299 -6.15 -10.03 14.08
C ILE A 299 -6.42 -9.31 15.41
N GLU A 300 -7.30 -8.31 15.41
CA GLU A 300 -7.72 -7.63 16.63
C GLU A 300 -8.33 -8.60 17.64
N PHE A 301 -9.17 -9.53 17.18
CA PHE A 301 -9.76 -10.55 18.04
C PHE A 301 -8.71 -11.48 18.64
N ILE A 302 -7.75 -11.98 17.84
CA ILE A 302 -6.62 -12.78 18.34
C ILE A 302 -5.85 -12.01 19.42
N LEU A 303 -5.49 -10.74 19.15
CA LEU A 303 -4.81 -9.89 20.11
C LEU A 303 -5.61 -9.68 21.40
N SER A 304 -6.93 -9.52 21.30
CA SER A 304 -7.80 -9.35 22.47
C SER A 304 -7.85 -10.60 23.38
N ARG A 305 -7.57 -11.79 22.84
CA ARG A 305 -7.63 -13.07 23.54
C ARG A 305 -6.27 -13.58 24.00
N ALA A 306 -5.26 -13.45 23.16
CA ALA A 306 -3.94 -14.01 23.40
C ALA A 306 -2.85 -12.95 23.66
N GLY A 307 -3.16 -11.67 23.43
CA GLY A 307 -2.19 -10.56 23.50
C GLY A 307 -1.08 -10.68 22.47
N ASP A 308 -0.10 -9.77 22.55
CA ASP A 308 1.06 -9.75 21.63
C ASP A 308 1.89 -11.03 21.71
N ARG A 309 1.99 -11.63 22.91
CA ARG A 309 2.73 -12.90 23.08
C ARG A 309 2.06 -14.05 22.34
N GLY A 310 0.73 -14.15 22.43
CA GLY A 310 -0.02 -15.20 21.73
C GLY A 310 0.04 -15.04 20.23
N LEU A 311 -0.06 -13.81 19.71
CA LEU A 311 0.06 -13.56 18.27
C LEU A 311 1.46 -13.94 17.75
N ARG A 312 2.53 -13.58 18.47
CA ARG A 312 3.91 -14.03 18.11
C ARG A 312 4.04 -15.56 18.13
N GLU A 313 3.42 -16.23 19.11
CA GLU A 313 3.44 -17.68 19.18
C GLU A 313 2.70 -18.34 18.00
N ILE A 314 1.56 -17.78 17.59
CA ILE A 314 0.83 -18.23 16.38
C ILE A 314 1.75 -18.11 15.14
N MET A 315 2.41 -16.96 14.95
CA MET A 315 3.33 -16.77 13.81
C MET A 315 4.51 -17.76 13.85
N ARG A 316 5.09 -17.99 15.02
CA ARG A 316 6.19 -18.94 15.20
C ARG A 316 5.77 -20.37 14.86
N ARG A 317 4.55 -20.77 15.26
CA ARG A 317 4.01 -22.11 14.96
C ARG A 317 3.74 -22.29 13.47
N MET A 318 3.25 -21.26 12.78
CA MET A 318 3.12 -21.29 11.32
C MET A 318 4.44 -21.54 10.61
N ALA A 319 5.56 -20.99 11.13
CA ALA A 319 6.91 -21.24 10.58
C ALA A 319 7.39 -22.69 10.75
N GLY A 320 6.87 -23.39 11.75
CA GLY A 320 7.24 -24.78 12.05
C GLY A 320 6.70 -25.80 11.05
N GLU A 321 6.86 -27.07 11.39
CA GLU A 321 6.43 -28.21 10.55
C GLU A 321 4.95 -28.58 10.74
N SER A 322 4.17 -27.77 11.48
CA SER A 322 2.74 -28.05 11.70
C SER A 322 1.96 -28.09 10.38
N PRO A 323 1.34 -29.22 10.04
CA PRO A 323 0.67 -29.41 8.74
C PRO A 323 -0.54 -28.50 8.50
N GLY A 324 -1.14 -27.97 9.56
CA GLY A 324 -2.41 -27.23 9.53
C GLY A 324 -2.30 -25.72 9.37
N GLY A 325 -1.09 -25.16 9.23
CA GLY A 325 -0.89 -23.72 8.99
C GLY A 325 -1.47 -22.82 10.08
N ALA A 326 -2.09 -21.70 9.68
CA ALA A 326 -2.63 -20.71 10.61
C ALA A 326 -3.80 -21.25 11.46
N ARG A 327 -4.64 -22.10 10.90
CA ARG A 327 -5.83 -22.65 11.61
C ARG A 327 -5.39 -23.51 12.80
N GLU A 328 -4.42 -24.37 12.59
CA GLU A 328 -3.86 -25.22 13.65
C GLU A 328 -3.09 -24.40 14.68
N ALA A 329 -2.26 -23.45 14.25
CA ALA A 329 -1.54 -22.56 15.15
C ALA A 329 -2.48 -21.76 16.06
N ILE A 330 -3.61 -21.29 15.55
CA ILE A 330 -4.65 -20.60 16.33
C ILE A 330 -5.30 -21.56 17.32
N GLN A 331 -5.65 -22.78 16.88
CA GLN A 331 -6.22 -23.80 17.74
C GLN A 331 -5.31 -24.16 18.91
N GLU A 332 -4.03 -24.34 18.67
CA GLU A 332 -3.06 -24.69 19.68
C GLU A 332 -2.82 -23.57 20.70
N VAL A 333 -2.86 -22.30 20.26
CA VAL A 333 -2.60 -21.15 21.15
C VAL A 333 -3.85 -20.74 21.92
N LEU A 334 -5.02 -20.79 21.28
CA LEU A 334 -6.28 -20.37 21.92
C LEU A 334 -7.05 -21.51 22.59
N GLY A 335 -6.73 -22.76 22.27
CA GLY A 335 -7.43 -23.94 22.80
C GLY A 335 -8.84 -24.14 22.19
N TRP A 336 -9.15 -23.53 21.04
CA TRP A 336 -10.44 -23.61 20.37
C TRP A 336 -10.27 -24.26 18.99
N THR A 337 -11.24 -25.07 18.58
CA THR A 337 -11.33 -25.46 17.18
C THR A 337 -11.51 -24.24 16.29
N PHE A 338 -11.14 -24.32 15.03
CA PHE A 338 -11.28 -23.19 14.12
C PHE A 338 -12.76 -22.75 13.96
N SER A 339 -13.70 -23.69 14.05
CA SER A 339 -15.14 -23.38 14.06
C SER A 339 -15.54 -22.57 15.30
N GLU A 340 -15.09 -22.98 16.50
CA GLU A 340 -15.35 -22.22 17.73
C GLU A 340 -14.68 -20.84 17.70
N PHE A 341 -13.48 -20.74 17.14
CA PHE A 341 -12.81 -19.48 16.91
C PHE A 341 -13.63 -18.55 16.00
N HIS A 342 -14.14 -19.08 14.89
CA HIS A 342 -14.98 -18.34 13.95
C HIS A 342 -16.23 -17.78 14.63
N GLU A 343 -16.99 -18.61 15.35
CA GLU A 343 -18.21 -18.16 16.05
C GLU A 343 -17.91 -17.10 17.10
N LYS A 344 -16.87 -17.30 17.93
CA LYS A 344 -16.46 -16.33 18.95
C LYS A 344 -15.99 -15.01 18.35
N TRP A 345 -15.29 -15.04 17.23
CA TRP A 345 -14.90 -13.84 16.48
C TRP A 345 -16.14 -13.12 15.93
N LYS A 346 -17.08 -13.84 15.29
CA LYS A 346 -18.33 -13.29 14.75
C LYS A 346 -19.18 -12.63 15.85
N GLU A 347 -19.31 -13.27 17.01
CA GLU A 347 -19.95 -12.69 18.17
C GLU A 347 -19.24 -11.40 18.66
N SER A 348 -17.91 -11.42 18.72
CA SER A 348 -17.12 -10.24 19.11
C SER A 348 -17.30 -9.09 18.11
N LEU A 349 -17.33 -9.39 16.82
CA LEU A 349 -17.56 -8.42 15.76
C LEU A 349 -18.98 -7.81 15.84
N ALA A 350 -20.00 -8.62 16.10
CA ALA A 350 -21.37 -8.15 16.28
C ALA A 350 -21.54 -7.19 17.47
N LYS A 351 -20.71 -7.33 18.53
CA LYS A 351 -20.70 -6.44 19.71
C LYS A 351 -20.01 -5.09 19.47
N LYS A 352 -19.36 -4.89 18.32
CA LYS A 352 -18.55 -3.67 18.05
C LYS A 352 -19.37 -2.42 17.72
N ASN A 353 -20.67 -2.40 17.78
CA ASN A 353 -21.50 -1.22 17.46
C ASN A 353 -21.03 -0.49 16.18
N LEU A 354 -20.84 -1.25 15.11
CA LEU A 354 -20.40 -0.75 13.81
C LEU A 354 -21.47 0.18 13.22
N LYS A 355 -21.01 1.31 12.65
CA LYS A 355 -21.90 2.33 12.10
C LYS A 355 -21.93 2.26 10.58
N GLU A 356 -23.09 2.03 10.01
CA GLU A 356 -23.32 2.29 8.59
C GLU A 356 -23.48 3.79 8.37
N ARG A 357 -22.72 4.36 7.43
CA ARG A 357 -22.76 5.78 7.11
C ARG A 357 -23.18 5.98 5.66
N GLU A 358 -24.16 6.84 5.49
CA GLU A 358 -24.63 7.27 4.17
C GLU A 358 -23.50 7.98 3.40
N GLY A 359 -23.39 7.73 2.10
CA GLY A 359 -22.38 8.34 1.22
C GLY A 359 -21.00 7.71 1.25
N VAL A 360 -20.71 6.90 2.26
CA VAL A 360 -19.45 6.16 2.33
C VAL A 360 -19.48 4.96 1.38
N LYS A 361 -18.55 4.90 0.46
CA LYS A 361 -18.40 3.84 -0.55
C LYS A 361 -16.96 3.69 -0.96
N VAL A 362 -16.64 2.53 -1.56
CA VAL A 362 -15.32 2.28 -2.12
C VAL A 362 -15.02 3.30 -3.22
N ARG A 363 -13.86 3.94 -3.11
CA ARG A 363 -13.32 4.84 -4.13
C ARG A 363 -12.19 4.14 -4.85
N LEU A 364 -12.33 4.00 -6.16
CA LEU A 364 -11.30 3.42 -6.99
C LEU A 364 -10.19 4.43 -7.23
N TYR A 365 -8.95 3.97 -7.26
CA TYR A 365 -7.83 4.80 -7.66
C TYR A 365 -7.95 5.17 -9.13
N LYS A 366 -7.69 6.44 -9.43
CA LYS A 366 -7.66 6.96 -10.80
C LYS A 366 -6.21 7.17 -11.22
N ILE A 367 -5.78 6.41 -12.20
CA ILE A 367 -4.44 6.56 -12.79
C ILE A 367 -4.37 7.91 -13.48
N LYS A 368 -3.25 8.60 -13.26
CA LYS A 368 -3.01 9.92 -13.87
C LYS A 368 -2.43 9.72 -15.28
N GLU A 369 -3.19 10.11 -16.29
CA GLU A 369 -2.77 10.10 -17.68
C GLU A 369 -2.48 11.53 -18.15
N GLY A 370 -1.21 11.87 -18.33
CA GLY A 370 -0.78 13.17 -18.84
C GLY A 370 -1.16 14.35 -17.91
N ARG A 371 -1.51 15.50 -18.51
CA ARG A 371 -2.03 16.66 -17.77
C ARG A 371 -3.51 16.43 -17.43
N THR A 372 -3.77 16.04 -16.22
CA THR A 372 -5.10 15.76 -15.72
C THR A 372 -5.68 17.02 -15.08
N ASP A 373 -6.83 17.47 -15.55
CA ASP A 373 -7.62 18.55 -14.94
C ASP A 373 -8.43 17.97 -13.76
N GLU A 374 -7.89 18.12 -12.56
CA GLU A 374 -8.49 17.60 -11.33
C GLU A 374 -9.86 18.26 -11.06
N GLU A 375 -10.02 19.56 -11.31
CA GLU A 375 -11.30 20.26 -11.11
C GLU A 375 -12.41 19.72 -12.02
N ARG A 376 -12.06 19.37 -13.26
CA ARG A 376 -13.01 18.76 -14.22
C ARG A 376 -13.36 17.33 -13.83
N LEU A 377 -12.39 16.55 -13.34
CA LEU A 377 -12.66 15.20 -12.83
C LEU A 377 -13.59 15.23 -11.62
N ASP A 378 -13.36 16.14 -10.70
CA ASP A 378 -14.20 16.34 -9.52
C ASP A 378 -15.65 16.67 -9.89
N LEU A 379 -15.87 17.54 -10.89
CA LEU A 379 -17.21 17.84 -11.37
C LEU A 379 -17.92 16.59 -11.93
N ASN A 380 -17.19 15.73 -12.63
CA ASN A 380 -17.74 14.50 -13.19
C ASN A 380 -18.12 13.46 -12.11
N GLU A 381 -17.55 13.54 -10.91
CA GLU A 381 -17.94 12.69 -9.77
C GLU A 381 -19.32 13.05 -9.19
N ILE A 382 -19.82 14.26 -9.45
CA ILE A 382 -21.15 14.69 -8.99
C ILE A 382 -22.20 13.96 -9.81
N LYS A 383 -22.88 12.98 -9.21
CA LYS A 383 -23.86 12.13 -9.92
C LYS A 383 -25.11 12.89 -10.37
N SER A 384 -25.64 13.76 -9.52
CA SER A 384 -26.80 14.59 -9.85
C SER A 384 -26.43 15.65 -10.88
N LEU A 385 -27.10 15.64 -12.04
CA LEU A 385 -26.89 16.64 -13.08
C LEU A 385 -27.23 18.06 -12.57
N ILE A 386 -28.28 18.18 -11.75
CA ILE A 386 -28.67 19.45 -11.14
C ILE A 386 -27.58 19.96 -10.21
N ALA A 387 -27.07 19.10 -9.31
CA ALA A 387 -25.98 19.45 -8.41
C ALA A 387 -24.70 19.83 -9.19
N ARG A 388 -24.39 19.10 -10.24
CA ARG A 388 -23.23 19.38 -11.12
C ARG A 388 -23.35 20.74 -11.80
N ASN A 389 -24.51 21.07 -12.38
CA ASN A 389 -24.73 22.33 -13.03
C ASN A 389 -24.65 23.51 -12.05
N ARG A 390 -25.18 23.34 -10.83
CA ARG A 390 -25.07 24.35 -9.76
C ARG A 390 -23.63 24.52 -9.30
N ALA A 391 -22.90 23.45 -9.11
CA ALA A 391 -21.47 23.50 -8.75
C ALA A 391 -20.67 24.25 -9.83
N HIS A 392 -20.89 23.91 -11.10
CA HIS A 392 -20.27 24.63 -12.23
C HIS A 392 -20.64 26.11 -12.28
N LEU A 393 -21.93 26.48 -12.00
CA LEU A 393 -22.33 27.89 -11.88
C LEU A 393 -21.59 28.57 -10.72
N GLY A 394 -21.44 27.88 -9.58
CA GLY A 394 -20.65 28.35 -8.45
C GLY A 394 -19.19 28.60 -8.82
N ASP A 395 -18.55 27.69 -9.59
CA ASP A 395 -17.19 27.89 -10.08
C ASP A 395 -17.05 29.12 -10.95
N ARG A 396 -17.97 29.35 -11.88
CA ARG A 396 -17.98 30.56 -12.72
C ARG A 396 -18.24 31.86 -11.94
N LEU A 397 -19.02 31.78 -10.85
CA LEU A 397 -19.24 32.94 -9.96
C LEU A 397 -17.96 33.21 -9.14
N LYS A 398 -17.30 32.18 -8.64
CA LYS A 398 -15.99 32.26 -7.97
C LYS A 398 -14.96 32.94 -8.86
N GLU A 399 -14.80 32.51 -10.12
CA GLU A 399 -13.87 33.10 -11.09
C GLU A 399 -14.12 34.60 -11.34
N ARG A 400 -15.37 35.04 -11.20
CA ARG A 400 -15.77 36.45 -11.32
C ARG A 400 -15.69 37.22 -9.98
N GLY A 401 -15.09 36.62 -8.94
CA GLY A 401 -14.96 37.24 -7.61
C GLY A 401 -16.27 37.33 -6.81
N ARG A 402 -17.36 36.68 -7.27
CA ARG A 402 -18.67 36.73 -6.61
C ARG A 402 -18.80 35.57 -5.61
N MET A 403 -17.98 35.61 -4.56
CA MET A 403 -17.86 34.48 -3.60
C MET A 403 -19.17 34.18 -2.86
N GLU A 404 -19.93 35.21 -2.44
CA GLU A 404 -21.24 35.02 -1.75
C GLU A 404 -22.23 34.27 -2.65
N ALA A 405 -22.30 34.63 -3.92
CA ALA A 405 -23.18 34.00 -4.88
C ALA A 405 -22.72 32.56 -5.18
N ALA A 406 -21.40 32.32 -5.23
CA ALA A 406 -20.84 30.98 -5.37
C ALA A 406 -21.22 30.08 -4.19
N VAL A 407 -21.12 30.58 -2.95
CA VAL A 407 -21.54 29.84 -1.74
C VAL A 407 -23.01 29.45 -1.81
N ILE A 408 -23.89 30.34 -2.28
CA ILE A 408 -25.32 30.04 -2.45
C ILE A 408 -25.51 28.86 -3.42
N GLU A 409 -24.85 28.90 -4.59
CA GLU A 409 -24.98 27.81 -5.57
C GLU A 409 -24.36 26.50 -5.11
N TYR A 410 -23.23 26.51 -4.39
CA TYR A 410 -22.66 25.30 -3.80
C TYR A 410 -23.58 24.71 -2.70
N ARG A 411 -24.23 25.54 -1.87
CA ARG A 411 -25.20 25.04 -0.90
C ARG A 411 -26.44 24.42 -1.57
N ARG A 412 -26.93 25.06 -2.67
CA ARG A 412 -27.99 24.46 -3.49
C ARG A 412 -27.56 23.16 -4.15
N ALA A 413 -26.29 23.04 -4.57
CA ALA A 413 -25.76 21.80 -5.09
C ALA A 413 -25.73 20.71 -3.99
N LEU A 414 -25.35 21.04 -2.76
CA LEU A 414 -25.39 20.11 -1.62
C LEU A 414 -26.80 19.71 -1.20
N SER A 415 -27.83 20.59 -1.37
CA SER A 415 -29.21 20.17 -1.11
C SER A 415 -29.70 19.08 -2.07
N GLU A 416 -29.14 19.03 -3.29
CA GLU A 416 -29.43 18.01 -4.31
C GLU A 416 -28.51 16.76 -4.20
N SER A 417 -27.35 16.90 -3.55
CA SER A 417 -26.37 15.81 -3.38
C SER A 417 -25.55 16.04 -2.10
N ARG A 418 -26.16 15.67 -0.96
CA ARG A 418 -25.63 15.96 0.38
C ARG A 418 -24.23 15.37 0.63
N GLU A 419 -23.89 14.27 -0.04
CA GLU A 419 -22.64 13.52 0.15
C GLU A 419 -21.55 13.88 -0.86
N SER A 420 -21.75 14.95 -1.62
CA SER A 420 -20.81 15.31 -2.69
C SER A 420 -19.57 15.99 -2.14
N VAL A 421 -18.52 15.20 -1.91
CA VAL A 421 -17.20 15.70 -1.48
C VAL A 421 -16.63 16.77 -2.43
N PRO A 422 -16.74 16.65 -3.77
CA PRO A 422 -16.32 17.71 -4.68
C PRO A 422 -17.04 19.05 -4.44
N VAL A 423 -18.33 19.02 -4.11
CA VAL A 423 -19.07 20.26 -3.78
C VAL A 423 -18.69 20.79 -2.39
N MET A 424 -18.51 19.89 -1.41
CA MET A 424 -18.05 20.28 -0.06
C MET A 424 -16.69 20.99 -0.11
N ASN A 425 -15.75 20.49 -0.92
CA ASN A 425 -14.43 21.12 -1.11
C ASN A 425 -14.56 22.52 -1.73
N ARG A 426 -15.41 22.71 -2.74
CA ARG A 426 -15.68 24.01 -3.37
C ARG A 426 -16.32 25.00 -2.41
N LEU A 427 -17.32 24.55 -1.66
CA LEU A 427 -17.97 25.36 -0.63
C LEU A 427 -16.96 25.80 0.44
N SER A 428 -16.17 24.87 0.95
CA SER A 428 -15.17 25.17 1.98
C SER A 428 -14.11 26.15 1.50
N PHE A 429 -13.64 26.00 0.26
CA PHE A 429 -12.74 26.96 -0.36
C PHE A 429 -13.34 28.38 -0.35
N ALA A 430 -14.57 28.54 -0.83
CA ALA A 430 -15.25 29.84 -0.88
C ALA A 430 -15.45 30.42 0.54
N LEU A 431 -15.86 29.60 1.50
CA LEU A 431 -16.04 30.04 2.90
C LEU A 431 -14.72 30.52 3.53
N ILE A 432 -13.59 29.81 3.31
CA ILE A 432 -12.26 30.22 3.79
C ILE A 432 -11.85 31.57 3.17
N HIS A 433 -12.15 31.80 1.90
CA HIS A 433 -11.87 33.08 1.25
C HIS A 433 -12.69 34.24 1.79
N MET A 434 -13.88 33.96 2.29
CA MET A 434 -14.78 34.95 2.91
C MET A 434 -14.52 35.16 4.41
N GLY A 435 -13.50 34.52 5.01
CA GLY A 435 -13.24 34.63 6.44
C GLY A 435 -14.23 33.85 7.33
N ARG A 436 -14.85 32.78 6.76
CA ARG A 436 -15.83 31.92 7.46
C ARG A 436 -15.24 30.55 7.78
N GLU A 437 -14.06 30.54 8.39
CA GLU A 437 -13.23 29.34 8.61
C GLU A 437 -13.94 28.29 9.45
N THR A 438 -14.62 28.69 10.51
CA THR A 438 -15.36 27.76 11.41
C THR A 438 -16.47 27.03 10.67
N GLU A 439 -17.15 27.68 9.74
CA GLU A 439 -18.18 27.05 8.93
C GLU A 439 -17.56 26.10 7.90
N ALA A 440 -16.45 26.51 7.28
CA ALA A 440 -15.69 25.66 6.37
C ALA A 440 -15.22 24.37 7.06
N LEU A 441 -14.72 24.46 8.28
CA LEU A 441 -14.26 23.30 9.05
C LEU A 441 -15.39 22.30 9.34
N LYS A 442 -16.63 22.76 9.59
CA LYS A 442 -17.78 21.86 9.77
C LYS A 442 -18.04 21.04 8.48
N VAL A 443 -18.09 21.73 7.33
CA VAL A 443 -18.28 21.07 6.02
C VAL A 443 -17.13 20.10 5.72
N LEU A 444 -15.88 20.46 6.04
CA LEU A 444 -14.71 19.62 5.81
C LEU A 444 -14.66 18.41 6.74
N GLN A 445 -15.15 18.53 7.98
CA GLN A 445 -15.30 17.40 8.89
C GLN A 445 -16.27 16.35 8.34
N GLU A 446 -17.43 16.78 7.80
CA GLU A 446 -18.37 15.90 7.12
C GLU A 446 -17.71 15.24 5.87
N ALA A 447 -17.02 16.02 5.05
CA ALA A 447 -16.31 15.51 3.88
C ALA A 447 -15.27 14.46 4.25
N ARG A 448 -14.52 14.67 5.36
CA ARG A 448 -13.51 13.72 5.87
C ARG A 448 -14.11 12.38 6.30
N GLU A 449 -15.32 12.40 6.87
CA GLU A 449 -16.03 11.16 7.25
C GLU A 449 -16.44 10.34 6.01
N ILE A 450 -16.73 11.01 4.88
CA ILE A 450 -17.12 10.36 3.61
C ILE A 450 -15.89 9.91 2.82
N ALA A 451 -14.83 10.72 2.80
CA ALA A 451 -13.65 10.51 1.97
C ALA A 451 -12.36 10.85 2.74
N PRO A 452 -11.95 10.00 3.71
CA PRO A 452 -10.78 10.26 4.55
C PRO A 452 -9.44 10.28 3.79
N ASP A 453 -9.42 9.80 2.55
CA ASP A 453 -8.19 9.74 1.72
C ASP A 453 -8.19 10.78 0.59
N HIS A 454 -8.97 11.87 0.72
CA HIS A 454 -8.99 12.95 -0.26
C HIS A 454 -8.09 14.12 0.21
N PRO A 455 -6.95 14.40 -0.45
CA PRO A 455 -5.94 15.35 0.06
C PRO A 455 -6.46 16.79 0.17
N THR A 456 -7.36 17.22 -0.73
CA THR A 456 -7.89 18.60 -0.76
C THR A 456 -8.66 18.95 0.51
N ILE A 457 -9.32 17.96 1.15
CA ILE A 457 -10.01 18.15 2.44
C ILE A 457 -9.02 18.66 3.49
N TYR A 458 -7.92 17.96 3.63
CA TYR A 458 -6.89 18.28 4.61
C TYR A 458 -6.13 19.56 4.27
N THR A 459 -5.89 19.84 2.98
CA THR A 459 -5.33 21.11 2.53
C THR A 459 -6.21 22.29 2.96
N HIS A 460 -7.52 22.20 2.73
CA HIS A 460 -8.46 23.26 3.14
C HIS A 460 -8.62 23.35 4.66
N MET A 461 -8.64 22.22 5.40
CA MET A 461 -8.60 22.24 6.86
C MET A 461 -7.35 22.97 7.37
N GLY A 462 -6.18 22.64 6.84
CA GLY A 462 -4.92 23.31 7.19
C GLY A 462 -4.96 24.82 6.95
N LYS A 463 -5.49 25.27 5.80
CA LYS A 463 -5.69 26.69 5.50
C LYS A 463 -6.63 27.38 6.48
N ALA A 464 -7.75 26.73 6.81
CA ALA A 464 -8.71 27.27 7.76
C ALA A 464 -8.09 27.42 9.16
N TYR A 465 -7.38 26.40 9.65
CA TYR A 465 -6.68 26.47 10.94
C TYR A 465 -5.57 27.52 10.97
N LEU A 466 -4.79 27.68 9.88
CA LEU A 466 -3.79 28.76 9.79
C LEU A 466 -4.43 30.14 9.95
N LYS A 467 -5.57 30.40 9.31
CA LYS A 467 -6.29 31.68 9.44
C LYS A 467 -6.84 31.89 10.85
N LEU A 468 -7.28 30.81 11.50
CA LEU A 468 -7.71 30.83 12.92
C LEU A 468 -6.53 30.91 13.89
N ARG A 469 -5.27 30.86 13.43
CA ARG A 469 -4.03 30.79 14.19
C ARG A 469 -3.94 29.54 15.10
N ASP A 470 -4.66 28.48 14.78
CA ASP A 470 -4.52 27.18 15.40
C ASP A 470 -3.44 26.39 14.65
N PHE A 471 -2.18 26.70 14.97
CA PHE A 471 -1.01 26.15 14.28
C PHE A 471 -0.81 24.64 14.52
N PRO A 472 -1.12 24.08 15.71
CA PRO A 472 -1.06 22.63 15.92
C PRO A 472 -2.04 21.87 15.01
N SER A 473 -3.30 22.28 14.96
CA SER A 473 -4.31 21.65 14.09
C SER A 473 -4.00 21.87 12.59
N ALA A 474 -3.44 23.04 12.25
CA ALA A 474 -2.98 23.31 10.88
C ALA A 474 -1.87 22.34 10.46
N ARG A 475 -0.86 22.13 11.31
CA ARG A 475 0.22 21.18 11.08
C ARG A 475 -0.32 19.77 10.85
N GLU A 476 -1.17 19.27 11.76
CA GLU A 476 -1.76 17.93 11.66
C GLU A 476 -2.52 17.74 10.34
N ALA A 477 -3.34 18.70 9.96
CA ALA A 477 -4.11 18.62 8.72
C ALA A 477 -3.19 18.65 7.49
N LEU A 478 -2.17 19.51 7.46
CA LEU A 478 -1.26 19.62 6.32
C LEU A 478 -0.35 18.38 6.18
N GLU A 479 0.13 17.83 7.29
CA GLU A 479 0.85 16.56 7.30
C GLU A 479 -0.03 15.41 6.77
N ALA A 480 -1.32 15.37 7.15
CA ALA A 480 -2.26 14.39 6.60
C ALA A 480 -2.49 14.55 5.09
N SER A 481 -2.48 15.79 4.58
CA SER A 481 -2.53 16.04 3.12
C SER A 481 -1.27 15.52 2.41
N ILE A 482 -0.08 15.77 2.96
CA ILE A 482 1.21 15.29 2.41
C ILE A 482 1.28 13.77 2.39
N GLN A 483 0.76 13.09 3.42
CA GLN A 483 0.71 11.63 3.47
C GLN A 483 -0.12 11.01 2.33
N ILE A 484 -1.01 11.79 1.70
CA ILE A 484 -1.83 11.34 0.57
C ILE A 484 -1.23 11.81 -0.75
N ASN A 485 -0.92 13.09 -0.85
CA ASN A 485 -0.34 13.70 -2.05
C ASN A 485 0.74 14.73 -1.68
N PRO A 486 2.02 14.34 -1.71
CA PRO A 486 3.14 15.22 -1.36
C PRO A 486 3.58 16.14 -2.51
N PHE A 487 2.89 16.16 -3.65
CA PHE A 487 3.30 16.93 -4.83
C PHE A 487 2.58 18.28 -4.98
N ASN A 488 1.84 18.71 -3.97
CA ASN A 488 1.19 20.03 -3.96
C ASN A 488 2.09 21.07 -3.25
N PRO A 489 2.72 22.03 -3.97
CA PRO A 489 3.63 23.00 -3.38
C PRO A 489 2.98 23.92 -2.34
N GLU A 490 1.66 24.20 -2.47
CA GLU A 490 0.93 25.01 -1.53
C GLU A 490 0.84 24.37 -0.13
N VAL A 491 0.69 23.06 -0.06
CA VAL A 491 0.63 22.31 1.21
C VAL A 491 1.94 22.47 1.98
N HIS A 492 3.06 22.32 1.29
CA HIS A 492 4.40 22.50 1.87
C HIS A 492 4.65 23.95 2.35
N GLN A 493 4.22 24.94 1.56
CA GLN A 493 4.30 26.36 1.98
C GLN A 493 3.50 26.61 3.27
N ASN A 494 2.28 26.10 3.34
CA ASN A 494 1.41 26.25 4.49
C ASN A 494 1.94 25.50 5.72
N LEU A 495 2.50 24.28 5.52
CA LEU A 495 3.13 23.52 6.60
C LEU A 495 4.38 24.24 7.13
N ALA A 496 5.18 24.82 6.26
CA ALA A 496 6.33 25.63 6.68
C ALA A 496 5.93 26.82 7.56
N ILE A 497 4.80 27.49 7.24
CA ILE A 497 4.25 28.57 8.07
C ILE A 497 3.82 28.03 9.45
N ALA A 498 3.09 26.90 9.48
CA ALA A 498 2.65 26.31 10.74
C ALA A 498 3.84 25.89 11.60
N ALA A 499 4.84 25.22 11.01
CA ALA A 499 6.05 24.77 11.70
C ALA A 499 6.84 25.96 12.30
N GLU A 500 7.04 27.03 11.52
CA GLU A 500 7.72 28.24 11.98
C GLU A 500 7.02 28.88 13.19
N ARG A 501 5.69 28.93 13.16
CA ARG A 501 4.88 29.46 14.28
C ARG A 501 4.92 28.56 15.53
N LEU A 502 5.23 27.31 15.37
CA LEU A 502 5.43 26.33 16.46
C LEU A 502 6.90 26.25 16.94
N GLY A 503 7.82 27.02 16.33
CA GLY A 503 9.23 27.00 16.68
C GLY A 503 10.03 25.84 16.06
N ASP A 504 9.44 25.06 15.14
CA ASP A 504 10.08 23.96 14.44
C ASP A 504 10.75 24.45 13.15
N SER A 505 11.94 25.05 13.33
CA SER A 505 12.70 25.67 12.22
C SER A 505 13.16 24.63 11.17
N ASP A 506 13.50 23.42 11.60
CA ASP A 506 14.03 22.39 10.71
C ASP A 506 12.93 21.93 9.73
N THR A 507 11.74 21.65 10.24
CA THR A 507 10.58 21.34 9.39
C THR A 507 10.24 22.53 8.47
N ALA A 508 10.26 23.76 8.97
CA ALA A 508 9.94 24.94 8.16
C ALA A 508 10.93 25.12 6.98
N ILE A 509 12.22 24.91 7.20
CA ILE A 509 13.25 24.99 6.15
C ILE A 509 13.06 23.88 5.12
N ARG A 510 12.89 22.64 5.57
CA ARG A 510 12.68 21.48 4.71
C ARG A 510 11.46 21.67 3.80
N GLU A 511 10.32 22.05 4.36
CA GLU A 511 9.09 22.18 3.62
C GLU A 511 9.14 23.35 2.59
N ARG A 512 9.80 24.45 2.92
CA ARG A 512 10.06 25.53 1.95
C ARG A 512 10.93 25.08 0.78
N GLU A 513 11.93 24.24 1.05
CA GLU A 513 12.79 23.69 0.00
C GLU A 513 12.03 22.77 -0.92
N ILE A 514 11.19 21.86 -0.37
CA ILE A 514 10.32 20.98 -1.15
C ILE A 514 9.36 21.82 -2.02
N ALA A 515 8.71 22.82 -1.44
CA ALA A 515 7.82 23.70 -2.20
C ALA A 515 8.52 24.35 -3.40
N ARG A 516 9.77 24.81 -3.23
CA ARG A 516 10.58 25.39 -4.33
C ARG A 516 10.93 24.35 -5.41
N LYS A 517 11.24 23.12 -5.03
CA LYS A 517 11.52 22.03 -5.98
C LYS A 517 10.30 21.66 -6.81
N LEU A 518 9.11 21.73 -6.25
CA LEU A 518 7.85 21.40 -6.93
C LEU A 518 7.36 22.47 -7.93
N VAL A 519 7.81 23.70 -7.81
CA VAL A 519 7.44 24.82 -8.71
C VAL A 519 8.40 24.94 -9.91
N ARG A 520 9.61 24.38 -9.82
CA ARG A 520 10.60 24.29 -10.91
C ARG A 520 10.28 23.17 -11.88
#